data_373e9bf7c3fb6d351cd59eaea855a571
#
_entry.id   373e9bf7c3fb6d351cd59eaea855a571
#
_cell.length_a   1.000
_cell.length_b   1.000
_cell.length_c   1.000
_cell.angle_alpha   90.00
_cell.angle_beta   90.00
_cell.angle_gamma   90.00
#
_symmetry.space_group_name_H-M   'P 1'
#
loop_
_entity.id
_entity.type
_entity.pdbx_description
1 polymer ?
#
loop_
_entity_poly.entity_id
_entity_poly.type
_entity_poly.pdbx_seq_one_letter_code
_entity_poly.pdbx_strand_id
1 'polypeptide(L)'
;MSFRTNSCQQLSLTDSFGGLTSREQKALERSWAKVFAEDIFPAINEEPFRVLYSSDASRPNTPVNVCVGALIIKEIFGISDDEVIENLMLDPRYQYALHTTSFDEQPLSDKTLTRFRKRCYDYEAIYGIDLLHECITGLGTNIAKLMDINPRIKRMDSMMIAANIRKLSRIELLYTCVAKFVIYLHKNKCDDLIKGMEHYCDPNDYNKTFYYCNNSSTVNQLDTILKDADSLLRSCGADYDDITEYQLLVRCLSEQTIVEETFRRLRTKEDGGFHSAMLQNPSDPDATYRSKGGKEHQGYAANLEETVGKNGSVITDYQFEQNNYSDSQFLKDNLERTEFQNEESTMITDGAYSGKENHDLAAEKNIRLINTDLSGKPIDDILADFVFNEIGTKVVRCPAGYEPKSCGYTGSKSQQFHVSFQRDQCANCPNKDRCKAKIHKRVSSVTVSVKSHERAKQQRFMGTEEFRNLFKIRNGVETLPSLLRRQYHADRMPVRGLIRGRFFFGCKIGALNFKKLFTYRKGLGHYAQNPVLA
;
A
#
# COMPACT_ATOMS: atom_id res chain seq x y z
N MET A 1 -1.05 -29.18 14.89
CA MET A 1 0.42 -29.08 14.84
C MET A 1 0.85 -28.16 15.96
N SER A 2 1.84 -28.55 16.72
CA SER A 2 2.45 -27.70 17.77
C SER A 2 3.56 -26.86 17.20
N PHE A 3 3.69 -25.63 17.72
CA PHE A 3 4.76 -24.71 17.30
C PHE A 3 6.11 -25.18 17.84
N ARG A 4 7.11 -25.20 16.96
CA ARG A 4 8.52 -25.35 17.33
C ARG A 4 9.34 -24.41 16.47
N THR A 5 10.20 -23.63 17.10
CA THR A 5 11.21 -22.81 16.41
C THR A 5 12.28 -23.70 15.79
N ASN A 6 12.80 -23.27 14.66
CA ASN A 6 13.92 -23.95 13.98
C ASN A 6 15.28 -23.55 14.61
N SER A 7 15.38 -23.62 15.93
CA SER A 7 16.56 -23.15 16.66
C SER A 7 17.74 -24.11 16.64
N CYS A 8 17.52 -25.36 16.24
CA CYS A 8 18.56 -26.42 16.22
C CYS A 8 18.84 -26.83 14.78
N GLN A 9 19.70 -26.07 14.14
CA GLN A 9 20.31 -26.47 12.87
C GLN A 9 21.64 -27.17 13.17
N GLN A 10 21.57 -28.34 13.76
CA GLN A 10 22.71 -29.22 13.75
C GLN A 10 22.97 -29.66 12.31
N LEU A 11 24.14 -29.31 11.79
CA LEU A 11 24.65 -29.91 10.57
C LEU A 11 24.62 -31.42 10.75
N SER A 12 23.87 -32.11 9.90
CA SER A 12 23.83 -33.57 9.90
C SER A 12 25.20 -34.11 9.55
N LEU A 13 25.59 -35.24 10.16
CA LEU A 13 26.79 -35.98 9.77
C LEU A 13 26.72 -36.44 8.29
N THR A 14 25.53 -36.46 7.70
CA THR A 14 25.27 -36.78 6.28
C THR A 14 25.05 -35.53 5.42
N ASP A 15 25.66 -34.38 5.79
CA ASP A 15 25.55 -33.16 5.05
C ASP A 15 26.01 -33.33 3.59
N SER A 16 25.07 -33.12 2.66
CA SER A 16 25.34 -33.17 1.21
C SER A 16 26.43 -32.20 0.75
N PHE A 17 26.69 -31.13 1.54
CA PHE A 17 27.76 -30.15 1.26
C PHE A 17 29.16 -30.65 1.57
N GLY A 18 29.32 -31.62 2.47
CA GLY A 18 30.60 -32.27 2.75
C GLY A 18 31.19 -33.02 1.57
N GLY A 19 30.35 -33.42 0.60
CA GLY A 19 30.78 -34.10 -0.64
C GLY A 19 31.13 -33.17 -1.81
N LEU A 20 30.95 -31.85 -1.67
CA LEU A 20 31.25 -30.89 -2.73
C LEU A 20 32.77 -30.76 -2.98
N THR A 21 33.15 -30.74 -4.23
CA THR A 21 34.52 -30.41 -4.64
C THR A 21 34.86 -28.96 -4.29
N SER A 22 36.15 -28.64 -4.15
CA SER A 22 36.62 -27.26 -3.88
C SER A 22 36.14 -26.25 -4.92
N ARG A 23 35.86 -26.68 -6.15
CA ARG A 23 35.31 -25.83 -7.22
C ARG A 23 33.83 -25.54 -6.98
N GLU A 24 33.05 -26.52 -6.58
CA GLU A 24 31.63 -26.41 -6.27
C GLU A 24 31.42 -25.58 -4.99
N GLN A 25 32.23 -25.77 -3.94
CA GLN A 25 32.23 -24.95 -2.75
C GLN A 25 32.45 -23.47 -3.08
N LYS A 26 33.47 -23.15 -3.87
CA LYS A 26 33.73 -21.78 -4.35
C LYS A 26 32.59 -21.20 -5.19
N ALA A 27 31.89 -22.04 -5.95
CA ALA A 27 30.71 -21.60 -6.71
C ALA A 27 29.53 -21.30 -5.79
N LEU A 28 29.28 -22.13 -4.78
CA LEU A 28 28.25 -21.93 -3.76
C LEU A 28 28.52 -20.64 -2.95
N GLU A 29 29.76 -20.44 -2.51
CA GLU A 29 30.19 -19.23 -1.78
C GLU A 29 29.97 -17.93 -2.54
N ARG A 30 30.05 -17.93 -3.86
CA ARG A 30 29.78 -16.77 -4.72
C ARG A 30 28.32 -16.61 -5.11
N SER A 31 27.49 -17.61 -4.79
CA SER A 31 26.09 -17.63 -5.16
C SER A 31 25.25 -16.75 -4.26
N TRP A 32 24.00 -16.49 -4.69
CA TRP A 32 22.99 -15.83 -3.89
C TRP A 32 22.65 -16.59 -2.60
N ALA A 33 22.80 -17.92 -2.63
CA ALA A 33 22.43 -18.82 -1.56
C ALA A 33 23.25 -18.56 -0.28
N LYS A 34 24.54 -18.20 -0.40
CA LYS A 34 25.38 -17.86 0.76
C LYS A 34 24.84 -16.66 1.50
N VAL A 35 24.57 -15.55 0.79
CA VAL A 35 24.05 -14.33 1.41
C VAL A 35 22.67 -14.57 2.02
N PHE A 36 21.85 -15.39 1.37
CA PHE A 36 20.54 -15.73 1.91
C PHE A 36 20.65 -16.57 3.19
N ALA A 37 21.49 -17.59 3.18
CA ALA A 37 21.70 -18.50 4.31
C ALA A 37 22.30 -17.79 5.54
N GLU A 38 23.25 -16.88 5.33
CA GLU A 38 23.99 -16.23 6.41
C GLU A 38 23.28 -14.96 6.93
N ASP A 39 22.69 -14.15 6.04
CA ASP A 39 22.17 -12.83 6.39
C ASP A 39 20.64 -12.79 6.52
N ILE A 40 19.90 -13.62 5.77
CA ILE A 40 18.43 -13.56 5.70
C ILE A 40 17.77 -14.65 6.51
N PHE A 41 18.12 -15.90 6.25
CA PHE A 41 17.43 -17.05 6.84
C PHE A 41 17.44 -17.03 8.38
N PRO A 42 18.58 -16.75 9.06
CA PRO A 42 18.63 -16.66 10.51
C PRO A 42 17.86 -15.45 11.09
N ALA A 43 17.64 -14.42 10.27
CA ALA A 43 16.95 -13.20 10.68
C ALA A 43 15.42 -13.28 10.52
N ILE A 44 14.88 -14.36 9.94
CA ILE A 44 13.45 -14.60 9.87
C ILE A 44 12.92 -14.93 11.27
N ASN A 45 12.18 -13.98 11.86
CA ASN A 45 11.57 -14.17 13.19
C ASN A 45 10.35 -15.08 13.09
N GLU A 46 10.42 -16.26 13.71
CA GLU A 46 9.35 -17.23 13.71
C GLU A 46 8.32 -17.00 14.84
N GLU A 47 8.70 -16.28 15.89
CA GLU A 47 7.91 -16.16 17.11
C GLU A 47 6.52 -15.54 16.91
N PRO A 48 6.32 -14.49 16.10
CA PRO A 48 4.99 -13.95 15.81
C PRO A 48 4.01 -14.98 15.25
N PHE A 49 4.52 -15.97 14.52
CA PHE A 49 3.69 -17.03 13.91
C PHE A 49 3.27 -18.15 14.87
N ARG A 50 3.73 -18.13 16.12
CA ARG A 50 3.33 -19.11 17.16
C ARG A 50 1.81 -19.23 17.30
N VAL A 51 1.12 -18.10 17.16
CA VAL A 51 -0.35 -18.01 17.27
C VAL A 51 -1.11 -18.83 16.21
N LEU A 52 -0.44 -19.23 15.12
CA LEU A 52 -1.03 -20.06 14.06
C LEU A 52 -1.08 -21.56 14.41
N TYR A 53 -0.52 -21.95 15.53
CA TYR A 53 -0.32 -23.35 15.89
C TYR A 53 -0.90 -23.65 17.29
N SER A 54 -1.19 -24.94 17.54
CA SER A 54 -1.73 -25.38 18.82
C SER A 54 -0.67 -25.34 19.94
N SER A 55 -1.10 -24.99 21.14
CA SER A 55 -0.33 -25.13 22.36
C SER A 55 -0.18 -26.60 22.80
N ASP A 56 -1.09 -27.48 22.33
CA ASP A 56 -1.09 -28.89 22.72
C ASP A 56 0.03 -29.66 22.03
N ALA A 57 0.56 -30.66 22.73
CA ALA A 57 1.58 -31.56 22.18
C ALA A 57 1.01 -32.34 20.99
N SER A 58 1.54 -32.09 19.82
CA SER A 58 1.13 -32.71 18.56
C SER A 58 2.32 -32.76 17.59
N ARG A 59 2.11 -33.27 16.37
CA ARG A 59 3.15 -33.26 15.34
C ARG A 59 3.71 -31.83 15.19
N PRO A 60 5.05 -31.65 15.19
CA PRO A 60 5.67 -30.36 14.96
C PRO A 60 5.22 -29.71 13.65
N ASN A 61 5.20 -28.38 13.62
CA ASN A 61 5.01 -27.63 12.38
C ASN A 61 6.22 -27.80 11.44
N THR A 62 5.99 -27.58 10.15
CA THR A 62 7.10 -27.23 9.26
C THR A 62 7.71 -25.92 9.77
N PRO A 63 9.05 -25.78 9.86
CA PRO A 63 9.67 -24.56 10.35
C PRO A 63 9.19 -23.33 9.59
N VAL A 64 8.79 -22.29 10.31
CA VAL A 64 8.21 -21.08 9.70
C VAL A 64 9.25 -20.34 8.87
N ASN A 65 10.49 -20.27 9.33
CA ASN A 65 11.58 -19.64 8.59
C ASN A 65 11.84 -20.33 7.24
N VAL A 66 11.65 -21.65 7.13
CA VAL A 66 11.72 -22.37 5.85
C VAL A 66 10.56 -21.97 4.95
N CYS A 67 9.33 -21.88 5.48
CA CYS A 67 8.17 -21.44 4.70
C CYS A 67 8.32 -20.01 4.18
N VAL A 68 8.67 -19.06 5.04
CA VAL A 68 8.86 -17.65 4.69
C VAL A 68 10.06 -17.50 3.75
N GLY A 69 11.18 -18.16 4.04
CA GLY A 69 12.37 -18.16 3.19
C GLY A 69 12.08 -18.70 1.78
N ALA A 70 11.34 -19.81 1.66
CA ALA A 70 10.93 -20.37 0.38
C ALA A 70 10.02 -19.39 -0.40
N LEU A 71 9.09 -18.70 0.27
CA LEU A 71 8.22 -17.69 -0.35
C LEU A 71 9.01 -16.47 -0.84
N ILE A 72 10.02 -16.03 -0.10
CA ILE A 72 10.91 -14.94 -0.55
C ILE A 72 11.74 -15.40 -1.76
N ILE A 73 12.33 -16.60 -1.72
CA ILE A 73 13.12 -17.17 -2.83
C ILE A 73 12.27 -17.32 -4.08
N LYS A 74 11.03 -17.79 -3.94
CA LYS A 74 10.06 -17.84 -5.02
C LYS A 74 9.94 -16.50 -5.76
N GLU A 75 9.77 -15.41 -5.02
CA GLU A 75 9.62 -14.07 -5.59
C GLU A 75 10.96 -13.52 -6.14
N ILE A 76 12.11 -13.90 -5.60
CA ILE A 76 13.44 -13.54 -6.15
C ILE A 76 13.59 -14.05 -7.58
N PHE A 77 13.11 -15.27 -7.87
CA PHE A 77 13.27 -15.94 -9.15
C PHE A 77 12.02 -15.91 -10.02
N GLY A 78 10.87 -15.46 -9.48
CA GLY A 78 9.60 -15.43 -10.22
C GLY A 78 9.06 -16.81 -10.59
N ILE A 79 9.31 -17.83 -9.75
CA ILE A 79 8.95 -19.23 -9.97
C ILE A 79 7.67 -19.63 -9.25
N SER A 80 7.10 -20.80 -9.58
CA SER A 80 5.92 -21.36 -8.91
C SER A 80 6.24 -22.02 -7.57
N ASP A 81 5.21 -22.38 -6.79
CA ASP A 81 5.38 -23.15 -5.55
C ASP A 81 6.00 -24.51 -5.85
N ASP A 82 5.55 -25.16 -6.92
CA ASP A 82 6.02 -26.49 -7.32
C ASP A 82 7.50 -26.43 -7.71
N GLU A 83 7.91 -25.43 -8.51
CA GLU A 83 9.31 -25.21 -8.87
C GLU A 83 10.22 -24.93 -7.67
N VAL A 84 9.72 -24.20 -6.64
CA VAL A 84 10.50 -24.03 -5.39
C VAL A 84 10.73 -25.37 -4.71
N ILE A 85 9.70 -26.20 -4.63
CA ILE A 85 9.78 -27.54 -4.00
C ILE A 85 10.71 -28.45 -4.80
N GLU A 86 10.60 -28.48 -6.13
CA GLU A 86 11.50 -29.23 -7.01
C GLU A 86 12.95 -28.78 -6.86
N ASN A 87 13.18 -27.45 -6.88
CA ASN A 87 14.52 -26.90 -6.69
C ASN A 87 15.08 -27.23 -5.29
N LEU A 88 14.23 -27.23 -4.27
CA LEU A 88 14.65 -27.61 -2.92
C LEU A 88 15.09 -29.08 -2.84
N MET A 89 14.52 -29.96 -3.70
CA MET A 89 14.92 -31.36 -3.81
C MET A 89 16.19 -31.56 -4.64
N LEU A 90 16.41 -30.76 -5.70
CA LEU A 90 17.40 -31.06 -6.72
C LEU A 90 18.57 -30.06 -6.80
N ASP A 91 18.43 -28.84 -6.24
CA ASP A 91 19.45 -27.79 -6.31
C ASP A 91 20.07 -27.52 -4.92
N PRO A 92 21.35 -27.86 -4.73
CA PRO A 92 22.06 -27.60 -3.47
C PRO A 92 22.01 -26.15 -2.99
N ARG A 93 21.87 -25.17 -3.91
CA ARG A 93 21.79 -23.77 -3.53
C ARG A 93 20.55 -23.45 -2.73
N TYR A 94 19.38 -24.03 -3.09
CA TYR A 94 18.13 -23.85 -2.35
C TYR A 94 18.19 -24.54 -0.98
N GLN A 95 18.76 -25.73 -0.93
CA GLN A 95 18.98 -26.46 0.31
C GLN A 95 19.90 -25.67 1.24
N TYR A 96 21.01 -25.16 0.73
CA TYR A 96 21.95 -24.34 1.50
C TYR A 96 21.26 -23.06 2.00
N ALA A 97 20.52 -22.36 1.15
CA ALA A 97 19.84 -21.11 1.49
C ALA A 97 18.82 -21.26 2.63
N LEU A 98 18.14 -22.43 2.71
CA LEU A 98 17.12 -22.71 3.72
C LEU A 98 17.61 -23.64 4.84
N HIS A 99 18.91 -23.91 4.91
CA HIS A 99 19.55 -24.79 5.86
C HIS A 99 18.95 -26.22 5.90
N THR A 100 18.46 -26.69 4.76
CA THR A 100 17.98 -28.06 4.60
C THR A 100 19.09 -28.89 3.97
N THR A 101 20.00 -29.37 4.78
CA THR A 101 21.28 -29.93 4.34
C THR A 101 21.23 -31.42 3.96
N SER A 102 20.07 -32.05 4.05
CA SER A 102 19.88 -33.46 3.76
C SER A 102 18.91 -33.68 2.60
N PHE A 103 19.30 -34.52 1.63
CA PHE A 103 18.39 -34.97 0.57
C PHE A 103 17.20 -35.79 1.11
N ASP A 104 17.35 -36.40 2.27
CA ASP A 104 16.32 -37.24 2.89
C ASP A 104 15.27 -36.41 3.66
N GLU A 105 15.60 -35.19 4.07
CA GLU A 105 14.75 -34.31 4.87
C GLU A 105 14.22 -33.13 4.04
N GLN A 106 13.22 -33.39 3.20
CA GLN A 106 12.55 -32.29 2.50
C GLN A 106 11.39 -31.76 3.35
N PRO A 107 11.52 -30.57 3.95
CA PRO A 107 10.53 -30.05 4.91
C PRO A 107 9.25 -29.58 4.24
N LEU A 108 9.26 -29.37 2.92
CA LEU A 108 8.13 -28.84 2.17
C LEU A 108 7.49 -29.94 1.32
N SER A 109 6.19 -30.13 1.47
CA SER A 109 5.34 -30.90 0.59
C SER A 109 4.47 -29.96 -0.25
N ASP A 110 3.88 -30.45 -1.34
CA ASP A 110 3.06 -29.72 -2.32
C ASP A 110 2.04 -28.75 -1.69
N LYS A 111 1.51 -29.09 -0.53
CA LYS A 111 0.48 -28.29 0.15
C LYS A 111 1.01 -27.46 1.33
N THR A 112 2.30 -27.53 1.64
CA THR A 112 2.84 -26.87 2.83
C THR A 112 2.73 -25.35 2.74
N LEU A 113 3.20 -24.75 1.65
CA LEU A 113 3.15 -23.30 1.44
C LEU A 113 1.70 -22.78 1.34
N THR A 114 0.83 -23.53 0.67
CA THR A 114 -0.60 -23.18 0.58
C THR A 114 -1.30 -23.22 1.94
N ARG A 115 -1.00 -24.21 2.78
CA ARG A 115 -1.55 -24.32 4.14
C ARG A 115 -1.00 -23.24 5.07
N PHE A 116 0.28 -22.91 4.95
CA PHE A 116 0.89 -21.83 5.71
C PHE A 116 0.24 -20.48 5.38
N ARG A 117 0.14 -20.13 4.09
CA ARG A 117 -0.56 -18.92 3.64
C ARG A 117 -1.99 -18.87 4.16
N LYS A 118 -2.75 -19.97 4.03
CA LYS A 118 -4.13 -20.01 4.50
C LYS A 118 -4.24 -19.66 5.98
N ARG A 119 -3.37 -20.20 6.82
CA ARG A 119 -3.36 -19.87 8.26
C ARG A 119 -3.08 -18.40 8.53
N CYS A 120 -2.13 -17.80 7.79
CA CYS A 120 -1.87 -16.37 7.90
C CYS A 120 -3.11 -15.55 7.49
N TYR A 121 -3.77 -15.91 6.37
CA TYR A 121 -4.98 -15.22 5.90
C TYR A 121 -6.14 -15.35 6.88
N ASP A 122 -6.38 -16.55 7.40
CA ASP A 122 -7.46 -16.80 8.35
C ASP A 122 -7.22 -16.01 9.66
N TYR A 123 -5.97 -15.93 10.11
CA TYR A 123 -5.60 -15.15 11.30
C TYR A 123 -5.78 -13.64 11.08
N GLU A 124 -5.31 -13.11 9.96
CA GLU A 124 -5.47 -11.70 9.61
C GLU A 124 -6.95 -11.34 9.44
N ALA A 125 -7.76 -12.21 8.82
CA ALA A 125 -9.19 -11.99 8.65
C ALA A 125 -9.95 -11.90 9.98
N ILE A 126 -9.52 -12.64 11.00
CA ILE A 126 -10.17 -12.68 12.32
C ILE A 126 -9.66 -11.56 13.24
N TYR A 127 -8.35 -11.32 13.25
CA TYR A 127 -7.70 -10.46 14.24
C TYR A 127 -7.18 -9.14 13.68
N GLY A 128 -7.18 -8.96 12.35
CA GLY A 128 -6.66 -7.76 11.69
C GLY A 128 -5.14 -7.61 11.77
N ILE A 129 -4.39 -8.67 12.08
CA ILE A 129 -2.93 -8.64 12.28
C ILE A 129 -2.24 -9.37 11.13
N ASP A 130 -1.42 -8.65 10.35
CA ASP A 130 -0.56 -9.22 9.32
C ASP A 130 0.79 -9.67 9.90
N LEU A 131 0.90 -10.96 10.20
CA LEU A 131 2.12 -11.56 10.76
C LEU A 131 3.30 -11.51 9.78
N LEU A 132 3.03 -11.55 8.47
CA LEU A 132 4.09 -11.47 7.46
C LEU A 132 4.67 -10.07 7.38
N HIS A 133 3.85 -9.04 7.53
CA HIS A 133 4.30 -7.64 7.56
C HIS A 133 5.36 -7.42 8.65
N GLU A 134 5.09 -7.87 9.88
CA GLU A 134 6.04 -7.77 11.00
C GLU A 134 7.37 -8.47 10.68
N CYS A 135 7.31 -9.66 10.10
CA CYS A 135 8.49 -10.41 9.72
C CYS A 135 9.32 -9.69 8.64
N ILE A 136 8.67 -9.22 7.57
CA ILE A 136 9.35 -8.58 6.43
C ILE A 136 9.92 -7.21 6.79
N THR A 137 9.24 -6.42 7.61
CA THR A 137 9.75 -5.12 8.09
C THR A 137 10.93 -5.31 9.04
N GLY A 138 10.87 -6.32 9.91
CA GLY A 138 12.00 -6.73 10.74
C GLY A 138 13.23 -7.14 9.91
N LEU A 139 13.02 -7.93 8.84
CA LEU A 139 14.08 -8.26 7.88
C LEU A 139 14.62 -7.02 7.18
N GLY A 140 13.76 -6.10 6.75
CA GLY A 140 14.16 -4.82 6.14
C GLY A 140 15.09 -4.02 7.06
N THR A 141 14.72 -3.91 8.33
CA THR A 141 15.53 -3.23 9.35
C THR A 141 16.89 -3.91 9.56
N ASN A 142 16.93 -5.24 9.59
CA ASN A 142 18.20 -5.99 9.68
C ASN A 142 19.07 -5.79 8.44
N ILE A 143 18.49 -5.81 7.26
CA ILE A 143 19.21 -5.56 6.00
C ILE A 143 19.80 -4.14 6.00
N ALA A 144 19.04 -3.13 6.47
CA ALA A 144 19.56 -1.76 6.57
C ALA A 144 20.80 -1.69 7.47
N LYS A 145 20.79 -2.40 8.62
CA LYS A 145 21.96 -2.52 9.51
C LYS A 145 23.14 -3.22 8.81
N LEU A 146 22.89 -4.33 8.09
CA LEU A 146 23.93 -5.08 7.36
C LEU A 146 24.55 -4.26 6.21
N MET A 147 23.82 -3.29 5.67
CA MET A 147 24.27 -2.37 4.63
C MET A 147 24.88 -1.08 5.22
N ASP A 148 25.01 -0.96 6.52
CA ASP A 148 25.49 0.25 7.20
C ASP A 148 24.67 1.49 6.78
N ILE A 149 23.36 1.37 6.77
CA ILE A 149 22.43 2.46 6.46
C ILE A 149 21.89 3.03 7.77
N ASN A 150 22.18 4.32 8.02
CA ASN A 150 21.64 5.03 9.17
C ASN A 150 20.13 5.29 8.95
N PRO A 151 19.23 4.96 9.90
CA PRO A 151 17.79 5.12 9.76
C PRO A 151 17.28 6.58 9.82
N ARG A 152 18.16 7.57 9.84
CA ARG A 152 17.80 8.98 10.00
C ARG A 152 17.10 9.60 8.80
N ILE A 153 17.32 9.07 7.60
CA ILE A 153 16.70 9.58 6.38
C ILE A 153 15.81 8.52 5.78
N LYS A 154 14.54 8.86 5.71
CA LYS A 154 13.50 8.02 5.11
C LYS A 154 12.79 8.76 3.99
N ARG A 155 12.29 8.03 3.03
CA ARG A 155 11.43 8.55 1.98
C ARG A 155 10.23 7.64 1.78
N MET A 156 9.12 8.23 1.36
CA MET A 156 7.87 7.49 1.20
C MET A 156 7.19 7.87 -0.11
N ASP A 157 6.60 6.88 -0.77
CA ASP A 157 5.78 7.06 -1.97
C ASP A 157 4.77 5.94 -2.13
N SER A 158 3.66 6.25 -2.80
CA SER A 158 2.59 5.29 -3.08
C SER A 158 2.59 4.85 -4.54
N MET A 159 2.11 3.63 -4.78
CA MET A 159 1.90 3.09 -6.10
C MET A 159 0.55 2.40 -6.23
N MET A 160 -0.07 2.52 -7.41
CA MET A 160 -1.27 1.75 -7.74
C MET A 160 -0.87 0.35 -8.18
N ILE A 161 -1.65 -0.65 -7.74
CA ILE A 161 -1.49 -2.06 -8.07
C ILE A 161 -2.78 -2.56 -8.70
N ALA A 162 -2.68 -3.14 -9.89
CA ALA A 162 -3.83 -3.69 -10.58
C ALA A 162 -4.32 -4.97 -9.88
N ALA A 163 -5.63 -5.08 -9.68
CA ALA A 163 -6.24 -6.34 -9.24
C ALA A 163 -6.24 -7.37 -10.39
N ASN A 164 -6.21 -8.64 -10.01
CA ASN A 164 -6.30 -9.76 -10.97
C ASN A 164 -7.76 -10.00 -11.38
N ILE A 165 -8.37 -8.99 -11.99
CA ILE A 165 -9.76 -9.00 -12.44
C ILE A 165 -9.89 -8.51 -13.89
N ARG A 166 -10.93 -8.98 -14.55
CA ARG A 166 -11.37 -8.41 -15.81
C ARG A 166 -12.18 -7.14 -15.53
N LYS A 167 -11.97 -6.09 -16.31
CA LYS A 167 -12.83 -4.91 -16.29
C LYS A 167 -14.20 -5.29 -16.86
N LEU A 168 -15.25 -4.97 -16.13
CA LEU A 168 -16.63 -5.22 -16.50
C LEU A 168 -17.37 -3.90 -16.76
N SER A 169 -18.19 -3.86 -17.79
CA SER A 169 -19.23 -2.84 -17.90
C SER A 169 -20.28 -3.02 -16.80
N ARG A 170 -21.10 -2.03 -16.54
CA ARG A 170 -22.12 -2.11 -15.49
C ARG A 170 -23.14 -3.23 -15.73
N ILE A 171 -23.50 -3.50 -16.99
CA ILE A 171 -24.41 -4.58 -17.36
C ILE A 171 -23.71 -5.93 -17.14
N GLU A 172 -22.44 -6.07 -17.54
CA GLU A 172 -21.65 -7.28 -17.30
C GLU A 172 -21.47 -7.54 -15.80
N LEU A 173 -21.31 -6.49 -14.99
CA LEU A 173 -21.21 -6.60 -13.55
C LEU A 173 -22.51 -7.16 -12.93
N LEU A 174 -23.66 -6.59 -13.29
CA LEU A 174 -24.96 -7.07 -12.85
C LEU A 174 -25.20 -8.53 -13.27
N TYR A 175 -24.98 -8.84 -14.54
CA TYR A 175 -25.08 -10.20 -15.06
C TYR A 175 -24.19 -11.17 -14.24
N THR A 176 -22.93 -10.78 -14.00
CA THR A 176 -21.98 -11.65 -13.30
C THR A 176 -22.42 -11.91 -11.85
N CYS A 177 -23.00 -10.93 -11.17
CA CYS A 177 -23.53 -11.10 -9.82
C CYS A 177 -24.75 -12.03 -9.81
N VAL A 178 -25.70 -11.84 -10.75
CA VAL A 178 -26.87 -12.72 -10.91
C VAL A 178 -26.41 -14.15 -11.22
N ALA A 179 -25.58 -14.33 -12.25
CA ALA A 179 -25.08 -15.63 -12.66
C ALA A 179 -24.38 -16.39 -11.54
N LYS A 180 -23.53 -15.72 -10.75
CA LYS A 180 -22.85 -16.35 -9.61
C LYS A 180 -23.83 -16.87 -8.57
N PHE A 181 -24.85 -16.10 -8.25
CA PHE A 181 -25.84 -16.52 -7.27
C PHE A 181 -26.74 -17.64 -7.82
N VAL A 182 -27.18 -17.57 -9.07
CA VAL A 182 -27.91 -18.66 -9.74
C VAL A 182 -27.09 -19.96 -9.76
N ILE A 183 -25.81 -19.89 -10.11
CA ILE A 183 -24.91 -21.06 -10.09
C ILE A 183 -24.75 -21.61 -8.65
N TYR A 184 -24.70 -20.74 -7.65
CA TYR A 184 -24.67 -21.17 -6.25
C TYR A 184 -25.95 -21.94 -5.89
N LEU A 185 -27.13 -21.42 -6.23
CA LEU A 185 -28.42 -22.06 -5.96
C LEU A 185 -28.53 -23.42 -6.67
N HIS A 186 -28.12 -23.49 -7.94
CA HIS A 186 -28.11 -24.73 -8.71
C HIS A 186 -27.19 -25.80 -8.06
N LYS A 187 -25.98 -25.43 -7.65
CA LYS A 187 -25.06 -26.34 -6.95
C LYS A 187 -25.61 -26.86 -5.63
N ASN A 188 -26.45 -26.08 -4.96
CA ASN A 188 -27.08 -26.45 -3.69
C ASN A 188 -28.47 -27.09 -3.90
N LYS A 189 -28.84 -27.45 -5.15
CA LYS A 189 -30.09 -28.12 -5.50
C LYS A 189 -31.34 -27.31 -5.17
N CYS A 190 -31.24 -25.99 -5.25
CA CYS A 190 -32.37 -25.06 -5.08
C CYS A 190 -32.97 -24.65 -6.44
N ASP A 191 -33.14 -25.62 -7.34
CA ASP A 191 -33.54 -25.36 -8.74
C ASP A 191 -34.94 -24.74 -8.86
N ASP A 192 -35.81 -24.92 -7.88
CA ASP A 192 -37.11 -24.27 -7.84
C ASP A 192 -37.04 -22.74 -7.81
N LEU A 193 -35.96 -22.17 -7.23
CA LEU A 193 -35.76 -20.73 -7.11
C LEU A 193 -35.21 -20.09 -8.40
N ILE A 194 -34.67 -20.90 -9.31
CA ILE A 194 -34.01 -20.43 -10.55
C ILE A 194 -34.79 -20.78 -11.82
N LYS A 195 -36.07 -21.14 -11.68
CA LYS A 195 -36.93 -21.47 -12.84
C LYS A 195 -36.97 -20.31 -13.84
N GLY A 196 -36.58 -20.58 -15.09
CA GLY A 196 -36.47 -19.59 -16.16
C GLY A 196 -35.13 -18.87 -16.21
N MET A 197 -34.19 -19.15 -15.28
CA MET A 197 -32.87 -18.56 -15.20
C MET A 197 -31.75 -19.61 -15.40
N GLU A 198 -32.08 -20.81 -15.84
CA GLU A 198 -31.14 -21.93 -16.00
C GLU A 198 -30.04 -21.63 -17.01
N HIS A 199 -30.30 -20.70 -17.93
CA HIS A 199 -29.31 -20.29 -18.94
C HIS A 199 -28.02 -19.70 -18.29
N TYR A 200 -28.09 -19.06 -17.11
CA TYR A 200 -26.90 -18.57 -16.39
C TYR A 200 -25.93 -19.69 -15.97
N CYS A 201 -26.41 -20.94 -15.95
CA CYS A 201 -25.56 -22.11 -15.66
C CYS A 201 -24.79 -22.61 -16.88
N ASP A 202 -25.13 -22.15 -18.10
CA ASP A 202 -24.36 -22.47 -19.31
C ASP A 202 -23.05 -21.65 -19.34
N PRO A 203 -21.87 -22.30 -19.37
CA PRO A 203 -20.58 -21.59 -19.44
C PRO A 203 -20.44 -20.65 -20.66
N ASN A 204 -21.21 -20.87 -21.72
CA ASN A 204 -21.20 -20.05 -22.92
C ASN A 204 -22.23 -18.92 -22.92
N ASP A 205 -23.13 -18.88 -21.95
CA ASP A 205 -24.21 -17.89 -21.91
C ASP A 205 -23.71 -16.45 -21.86
N TYR A 206 -22.66 -16.19 -21.07
CA TYR A 206 -21.99 -14.89 -21.03
C TYR A 206 -21.56 -14.41 -22.43
N ASN A 207 -20.93 -15.29 -23.22
CA ASN A 207 -20.49 -14.95 -24.57
C ASN A 207 -21.66 -14.75 -25.52
N LYS A 208 -22.70 -15.56 -25.41
CA LYS A 208 -23.94 -15.41 -26.19
C LYS A 208 -24.61 -14.07 -25.90
N THR A 209 -24.65 -13.67 -24.62
CA THR A 209 -25.29 -12.43 -24.18
C THR A 209 -24.53 -11.18 -24.59
N PHE A 210 -23.19 -11.15 -24.52
CA PHE A 210 -22.41 -9.92 -24.70
C PHE A 210 -21.61 -9.83 -26.00
N TYR A 211 -21.22 -10.94 -26.62
CA TYR A 211 -20.36 -10.93 -27.82
C TYR A 211 -21.07 -11.28 -29.11
N TYR A 212 -22.15 -12.07 -29.04
CA TYR A 212 -22.86 -12.53 -30.23
C TYR A 212 -24.16 -11.79 -30.50
N CYS A 213 -24.45 -10.72 -29.76
CA CYS A 213 -25.67 -9.95 -29.88
C CYS A 213 -25.49 -8.62 -30.63
N ASN A 214 -26.51 -8.19 -31.36
CA ASN A 214 -26.57 -6.87 -31.99
C ASN A 214 -26.92 -5.77 -30.95
N ASN A 215 -26.44 -4.54 -31.17
CA ASN A 215 -26.60 -3.41 -30.22
C ASN A 215 -28.08 -3.08 -29.84
N SER A 216 -29.05 -3.46 -30.64
CA SER A 216 -30.51 -3.27 -30.33
C SER A 216 -31.03 -4.17 -29.21
N SER A 217 -30.28 -5.17 -28.79
CA SER A 217 -30.65 -6.11 -27.73
C SER A 217 -30.21 -5.66 -26.31
N THR A 218 -29.32 -4.68 -26.18
CA THR A 218 -28.71 -4.31 -24.89
C THR A 218 -29.73 -3.81 -23.85
N VAL A 219 -30.75 -3.06 -24.28
CA VAL A 219 -31.81 -2.57 -23.36
C VAL A 219 -32.65 -3.75 -22.85
N ASN A 220 -33.03 -4.65 -23.76
CA ASN A 220 -33.82 -5.83 -23.40
C ASN A 220 -33.04 -6.78 -22.49
N GLN A 221 -31.72 -6.90 -22.70
CA GLN A 221 -30.83 -7.69 -21.85
C GLN A 221 -30.76 -7.12 -20.44
N LEU A 222 -30.59 -5.80 -20.31
CA LEU A 222 -30.56 -5.14 -19.01
C LEU A 222 -31.90 -5.37 -18.26
N ASP A 223 -33.02 -5.17 -18.93
CA ASP A 223 -34.34 -5.37 -18.33
C ASP A 223 -34.55 -6.82 -17.85
N THR A 224 -34.06 -7.80 -18.61
CA THR A 224 -34.10 -9.21 -18.22
C THR A 224 -33.26 -9.46 -16.98
N ILE A 225 -31.99 -9.01 -16.98
CA ILE A 225 -31.08 -9.18 -15.83
C ILE A 225 -31.65 -8.53 -14.57
N LEU A 226 -32.26 -7.34 -14.67
CA LEU A 226 -32.86 -6.65 -13.53
C LEU A 226 -34.12 -7.36 -13.01
N LYS A 227 -34.96 -7.91 -13.90
CA LYS A 227 -36.12 -8.72 -13.52
C LYS A 227 -35.72 -10.02 -12.81
N ASP A 228 -34.72 -10.69 -13.33
CA ASP A 228 -34.17 -11.92 -12.73
C ASP A 228 -33.60 -11.62 -11.34
N ALA A 229 -32.81 -10.53 -11.22
CA ALA A 229 -32.27 -10.08 -9.93
C ALA A 229 -33.37 -9.78 -8.91
N ASP A 230 -34.43 -9.04 -9.31
CA ASP A 230 -35.57 -8.75 -8.42
C ASP A 230 -36.38 -9.99 -8.06
N SER A 231 -36.48 -10.96 -8.98
CA SER A 231 -37.11 -12.26 -8.70
C SER A 231 -36.32 -13.04 -7.64
N LEU A 232 -34.99 -13.10 -7.79
CA LEU A 232 -34.12 -13.75 -6.81
C LEU A 232 -34.18 -13.09 -5.43
N LEU A 233 -34.18 -11.75 -5.36
CA LEU A 233 -34.35 -11.04 -4.08
C LEU A 233 -35.66 -11.35 -3.39
N ARG A 234 -36.77 -11.45 -4.15
CA ARG A 234 -38.09 -11.76 -3.60
C ARG A 234 -38.23 -13.21 -3.14
N SER A 235 -37.60 -14.13 -3.88
CA SER A 235 -37.71 -15.57 -3.61
C SER A 235 -36.79 -16.06 -2.50
N CYS A 236 -35.62 -15.44 -2.34
CA CYS A 236 -34.58 -15.91 -1.41
C CYS A 236 -34.66 -15.20 -0.04
N GLY A 237 -34.90 -13.89 -0.01
CA GLY A 237 -35.07 -13.14 1.23
C GLY A 237 -33.91 -13.31 2.24
N ALA A 238 -34.24 -13.21 3.53
CA ALA A 238 -33.28 -13.27 4.63
C ALA A 238 -32.58 -14.64 4.82
N ASP A 239 -33.11 -15.70 4.24
CA ASP A 239 -32.54 -17.05 4.39
C ASP A 239 -31.16 -17.19 3.74
N TYR A 240 -30.78 -16.25 2.88
CA TYR A 240 -29.51 -16.24 2.13
C TYR A 240 -28.58 -15.08 2.52
N ASP A 241 -28.88 -14.31 3.56
CA ASP A 241 -28.10 -13.13 3.95
C ASP A 241 -26.65 -13.47 4.31
N ASP A 242 -26.37 -14.67 4.78
CA ASP A 242 -25.01 -15.14 5.11
C ASP A 242 -24.23 -15.67 3.88
N ILE A 243 -24.88 -15.74 2.70
CA ILE A 243 -24.26 -16.29 1.49
C ILE A 243 -23.53 -15.18 0.74
N THR A 244 -22.24 -15.36 0.50
CA THR A 244 -21.38 -14.36 -0.16
C THR A 244 -21.90 -13.94 -1.54
N GLU A 245 -22.37 -14.88 -2.35
CA GLU A 245 -22.90 -14.60 -3.69
C GLU A 245 -24.18 -13.76 -3.62
N TYR A 246 -25.02 -13.98 -2.63
CA TYR A 246 -26.23 -13.18 -2.39
C TYR A 246 -25.87 -11.78 -1.90
N GLN A 247 -24.96 -11.66 -0.93
CA GLN A 247 -24.46 -10.37 -0.44
C GLN A 247 -23.86 -9.52 -1.56
N LEU A 248 -23.10 -10.14 -2.48
CA LEU A 248 -22.54 -9.46 -3.65
C LEU A 248 -23.62 -9.01 -4.63
N LEU A 249 -24.69 -9.79 -4.83
CA LEU A 249 -25.82 -9.40 -5.65
C LEU A 249 -26.54 -8.19 -5.02
N VAL A 250 -26.88 -8.26 -3.74
CA VAL A 250 -27.51 -7.16 -3.00
C VAL A 250 -26.66 -5.88 -3.06
N ARG A 251 -25.36 -5.99 -2.80
CA ARG A 251 -24.40 -4.88 -2.89
C ARG A 251 -24.38 -4.29 -4.30
N CYS A 252 -24.26 -5.12 -5.32
CA CYS A 252 -24.23 -4.67 -6.71
C CYS A 252 -25.52 -3.90 -7.06
N LEU A 253 -26.67 -4.43 -6.70
CA LEU A 253 -27.96 -3.79 -6.98
C LEU A 253 -28.12 -2.46 -6.23
N SER A 254 -27.75 -2.39 -4.96
CA SER A 254 -27.82 -1.16 -4.17
C SER A 254 -26.89 -0.06 -4.69
N GLU A 255 -25.72 -0.43 -5.18
CA GLU A 255 -24.72 0.51 -5.70
C GLU A 255 -25.04 0.95 -7.14
N GLN A 256 -25.48 0.03 -8.02
CA GLN A 256 -25.61 0.26 -9.46
C GLN A 256 -27.00 0.67 -9.91
N THR A 257 -28.02 0.46 -9.09
CA THR A 257 -29.42 0.63 -9.51
C THR A 257 -30.23 1.51 -8.55
N ILE A 258 -31.39 1.95 -9.02
CA ILE A 258 -32.44 2.63 -8.23
C ILE A 258 -33.75 1.94 -8.50
N VAL A 259 -34.59 1.85 -7.47
CA VAL A 259 -35.96 1.38 -7.57
C VAL A 259 -36.89 2.58 -7.71
N GLU A 260 -37.66 2.65 -8.79
CA GLU A 260 -38.70 3.65 -9.03
C GLU A 260 -40.05 2.96 -9.01
N GLU A 261 -40.89 3.32 -8.03
CA GLU A 261 -42.24 2.75 -7.83
C GLU A 261 -42.27 1.21 -7.89
N THR A 262 -42.31 0.63 -9.09
CA THR A 262 -42.46 -0.81 -9.32
C THR A 262 -41.35 -1.45 -10.16
N PHE A 263 -40.42 -0.67 -10.67
CA PHE A 263 -39.34 -1.19 -11.51
C PHE A 263 -37.96 -0.69 -11.08
N ARG A 264 -36.94 -1.45 -11.42
CA ARG A 264 -35.53 -1.15 -11.15
C ARG A 264 -34.86 -0.66 -12.43
N ARG A 265 -34.09 0.40 -12.34
CA ARG A 265 -33.24 0.90 -13.43
C ARG A 265 -31.81 1.15 -12.99
N LEU A 266 -30.92 1.30 -13.96
CA LEU A 266 -29.55 1.75 -13.67
C LEU A 266 -29.55 3.17 -13.09
N ARG A 267 -28.71 3.36 -12.08
CA ARG A 267 -28.40 4.67 -11.51
C ARG A 267 -27.70 5.56 -12.56
N THR A 268 -28.14 6.79 -12.71
CA THR A 268 -27.54 7.82 -13.58
C THR A 268 -26.67 8.79 -12.78
N LYS A 269 -25.93 9.65 -13.47
CA LYS A 269 -25.16 10.70 -12.79
C LYS A 269 -26.04 11.69 -12.01
N GLU A 270 -27.25 11.92 -12.48
CA GLU A 270 -28.22 12.82 -11.86
C GLU A 270 -28.74 12.27 -10.52
N ASP A 271 -28.83 10.95 -10.41
CA ASP A 271 -29.22 10.28 -9.17
C ASP A 271 -28.13 10.37 -8.08
N GLY A 272 -26.92 10.70 -8.44
CA GLY A 272 -25.79 10.72 -7.51
C GLY A 272 -25.38 9.36 -6.96
N GLY A 273 -24.67 9.34 -5.83
CA GLY A 273 -24.31 8.11 -5.10
C GLY A 273 -23.18 7.28 -5.70
N PHE A 274 -22.50 7.77 -6.76
CA PHE A 274 -21.28 7.13 -7.25
C PHE A 274 -20.09 7.44 -6.34
N HIS A 275 -19.37 6.40 -5.95
CA HIS A 275 -18.16 6.52 -5.12
C HIS A 275 -17.10 5.48 -5.52
N SER A 276 -15.86 5.74 -5.16
CA SER A 276 -14.71 4.91 -5.55
C SER A 276 -14.72 3.49 -4.98
N ALA A 277 -15.43 3.27 -3.88
CA ALA A 277 -15.53 1.97 -3.22
C ALA A 277 -16.61 1.04 -3.80
N MET A 278 -17.34 1.47 -4.86
CA MET A 278 -18.34 0.62 -5.52
C MET A 278 -17.69 -0.67 -6.06
N LEU A 279 -18.46 -1.74 -6.03
CA LEU A 279 -18.05 -3.06 -6.54
C LEU A 279 -17.57 -2.97 -7.99
N GLN A 280 -16.34 -3.39 -8.24
CA GLN A 280 -15.74 -3.41 -9.57
C GLN A 280 -15.90 -4.77 -10.25
N ASN A 281 -15.78 -5.83 -9.48
CA ASN A 281 -15.91 -7.21 -9.96
C ASN A 281 -16.21 -8.14 -8.78
N PRO A 282 -17.25 -9.01 -8.87
CA PRO A 282 -17.60 -9.92 -7.78
C PRO A 282 -16.59 -11.05 -7.55
N SER A 283 -15.53 -11.14 -8.37
CA SER A 283 -14.43 -12.08 -8.13
C SER A 283 -13.33 -11.49 -7.23
N ASP A 284 -13.34 -10.16 -7.03
CA ASP A 284 -12.47 -9.43 -6.12
C ASP A 284 -13.24 -8.22 -5.56
N PRO A 285 -14.10 -8.44 -4.55
CA PRO A 285 -14.98 -7.41 -4.02
C PRO A 285 -14.23 -6.31 -3.23
N ASP A 286 -12.96 -6.53 -2.90
CA ASP A 286 -12.11 -5.57 -2.19
C ASP A 286 -11.45 -4.55 -3.14
N ALA A 287 -11.35 -4.89 -4.43
CA ALA A 287 -10.78 -4.02 -5.43
C ALA A 287 -11.63 -2.76 -5.62
N THR A 288 -11.02 -1.59 -5.52
CA THR A 288 -11.68 -0.28 -5.66
C THR A 288 -11.22 0.46 -6.90
N TYR A 289 -11.92 1.56 -7.22
CA TYR A 289 -11.64 2.40 -8.38
C TYR A 289 -10.93 3.70 -7.98
N ARG A 290 -9.91 4.11 -8.76
CA ARG A 290 -9.29 5.43 -8.65
C ARG A 290 -8.89 5.94 -10.03
N SER A 291 -9.16 7.21 -10.29
CA SER A 291 -8.62 7.93 -11.45
C SER A 291 -7.43 8.78 -11.02
N LYS A 292 -6.26 8.60 -11.64
CA LYS A 292 -5.05 9.40 -11.38
C LYS A 292 -4.35 9.71 -12.71
N GLY A 293 -4.11 11.00 -12.97
CA GLY A 293 -3.44 11.43 -14.21
C GLY A 293 -4.15 11.02 -15.50
N GLY A 294 -5.48 11.00 -15.50
CA GLY A 294 -6.31 10.62 -16.66
C GLY A 294 -6.36 9.11 -16.92
N LYS A 295 -5.76 8.30 -16.06
CA LYS A 295 -5.82 6.82 -16.12
C LYS A 295 -6.72 6.26 -15.03
N GLU A 296 -7.50 5.25 -15.40
CA GLU A 296 -8.36 4.51 -14.50
C GLU A 296 -7.64 3.29 -13.94
N HIS A 297 -7.68 3.15 -12.63
CA HIS A 297 -7.09 2.04 -11.89
C HIS A 297 -8.18 1.30 -11.12
N GLN A 298 -8.24 -0.02 -11.30
CA GLN A 298 -9.08 -0.93 -10.51
C GLN A 298 -8.16 -1.86 -9.74
N GLY A 299 -8.22 -1.82 -8.42
CA GLY A 299 -7.36 -2.64 -7.58
C GLY A 299 -7.03 -1.99 -6.24
N TYR A 300 -5.74 -1.90 -5.97
CA TYR A 300 -5.18 -1.56 -4.67
C TYR A 300 -4.15 -0.43 -4.77
N ALA A 301 -3.80 0.13 -3.64
CA ALA A 301 -2.67 1.04 -3.48
C ALA A 301 -1.68 0.44 -2.49
N ALA A 302 -0.40 0.52 -2.81
CA ALA A 302 0.66 0.21 -1.87
C ALA A 302 1.45 1.47 -1.55
N ASN A 303 1.84 1.63 -0.30
CA ASN A 303 2.74 2.67 0.17
C ASN A 303 4.05 2.03 0.60
N LEU A 304 5.18 2.66 0.28
CA LEU A 304 6.52 2.15 0.52
C LEU A 304 7.32 3.18 1.30
N GLU A 305 7.85 2.77 2.44
CA GLU A 305 8.86 3.54 3.18
C GLU A 305 10.24 2.95 2.94
N GLU A 306 11.17 3.76 2.48
CA GLU A 306 12.58 3.39 2.39
C GLU A 306 13.44 4.17 3.36
N THR A 307 14.33 3.46 4.04
CA THR A 307 15.48 4.05 4.71
C THR A 307 16.62 4.18 3.71
N VAL A 308 17.25 5.37 3.66
CA VAL A 308 18.22 5.72 2.62
C VAL A 308 19.55 6.13 3.27
N GLY A 309 20.65 5.64 2.73
CA GLY A 309 22.01 6.00 3.14
C GLY A 309 22.99 5.96 1.97
N LYS A 310 24.26 6.25 2.25
CA LYS A 310 25.35 6.25 1.24
C LYS A 310 25.52 4.91 0.52
N ASN A 311 25.19 3.82 1.19
CA ASN A 311 25.37 2.46 0.69
C ASN A 311 24.13 1.93 -0.08
N GLY A 312 23.07 2.71 -0.18
CA GLY A 312 21.84 2.33 -0.87
C GLY A 312 20.56 2.70 -0.12
N SER A 313 19.51 1.95 -0.39
CA SER A 313 18.22 2.11 0.29
C SER A 313 17.55 0.75 0.50
N VAL A 314 16.77 0.62 1.56
CA VAL A 314 16.04 -0.60 1.92
C VAL A 314 14.62 -0.22 2.29
N ILE A 315 13.63 -1.01 1.86
CA ILE A 315 12.24 -0.83 2.28
C ILE A 315 12.12 -1.32 3.72
N THR A 316 11.84 -0.41 4.63
CA THR A 316 11.74 -0.66 6.07
C THR A 316 10.31 -0.74 6.56
N ASP A 317 9.34 -0.21 5.80
CA ASP A 317 7.91 -0.41 6.01
C ASP A 317 7.15 -0.40 4.68
N TYR A 318 6.01 -1.06 4.65
CA TYR A 318 5.09 -1.03 3.52
C TYR A 318 3.64 -1.17 4.00
N GLN A 319 2.72 -0.66 3.19
CA GLN A 319 1.29 -0.79 3.43
C GLN A 319 0.62 -1.21 2.11
N PHE A 320 -0.48 -1.96 2.21
CA PHE A 320 -1.22 -2.41 1.04
C PHE A 320 -2.71 -2.33 1.37
N GLU A 321 -3.39 -1.40 0.71
CA GLU A 321 -4.77 -1.04 1.01
C GLU A 321 -5.62 -0.92 -0.28
N GLN A 322 -6.90 -0.68 -0.10
CA GLN A 322 -7.79 -0.38 -1.21
C GLN A 322 -7.31 0.86 -1.96
N ASN A 323 -7.58 0.92 -3.26
CA ASN A 323 -7.06 1.97 -4.14
C ASN A 323 -7.56 3.40 -3.80
N ASN A 324 -8.67 3.50 -3.08
CA ASN A 324 -9.23 4.76 -2.59
C ASN A 324 -8.56 5.27 -1.31
N TYR A 325 -7.62 4.52 -0.72
CA TYR A 325 -6.86 4.96 0.44
C TYR A 325 -5.97 6.16 0.09
N SER A 326 -5.93 7.19 0.94
CA SER A 326 -5.21 8.42 0.63
C SER A 326 -3.75 8.35 1.07
N ASP A 327 -2.89 9.07 0.33
CA ASP A 327 -1.46 9.15 0.67
C ASP A 327 -1.25 9.77 2.06
N SER A 328 -2.07 10.76 2.44
CA SER A 328 -2.07 11.38 3.78
C SER A 328 -2.43 10.37 4.88
N GLN A 329 -3.37 9.45 4.63
CA GLN A 329 -3.75 8.43 5.61
C GLN A 329 -2.66 7.36 5.74
N PHE A 330 -2.01 6.97 4.64
CA PHE A 330 -0.85 6.07 4.69
C PHE A 330 0.26 6.61 5.60
N LEU A 331 0.56 7.90 5.51
CA LEU A 331 1.55 8.53 6.38
C LEU A 331 1.08 8.57 7.83
N LYS A 332 -0.18 8.91 8.08
CA LYS A 332 -0.75 8.94 9.42
C LYS A 332 -0.60 7.57 10.10
N ASP A 333 -1.05 6.50 9.43
CA ASP A 333 -0.97 5.14 9.97
C ASP A 333 0.47 4.67 10.20
N ASN A 334 1.41 5.08 9.33
CA ASN A 334 2.84 4.80 9.52
C ASN A 334 3.37 5.52 10.75
N LEU A 335 3.07 6.81 10.92
CA LEU A 335 3.50 7.62 12.08
C LEU A 335 2.89 7.12 13.40
N GLU A 336 1.63 6.68 13.40
CA GLU A 336 0.97 6.11 14.58
C GLU A 336 1.67 4.83 15.07
N ARG A 337 2.15 3.99 14.14
CA ARG A 337 2.92 2.77 14.46
C ARG A 337 4.37 3.06 14.83
N THR A 338 4.90 4.19 14.41
CA THR A 338 6.31 4.56 14.66
C THR A 338 6.51 4.95 16.12
N GLU A 339 7.50 4.36 16.77
CA GLU A 339 7.92 4.75 18.11
C GLU A 339 8.64 6.10 18.11
N PHE A 340 8.71 6.75 19.27
CA PHE A 340 9.48 7.98 19.44
C PHE A 340 10.95 7.76 19.08
N GLN A 341 11.51 8.63 18.24
CA GLN A 341 12.89 8.54 17.81
C GLN A 341 13.79 9.33 18.77
N ASN A 342 14.79 8.67 19.37
CA ASN A 342 15.75 9.33 20.27
C ASN A 342 16.60 10.40 19.57
N GLU A 343 16.90 10.19 18.29
CA GLU A 343 17.57 11.16 17.42
C GLU A 343 16.60 11.63 16.34
N GLU A 344 16.65 12.92 16.00
CA GLU A 344 15.81 13.47 14.94
C GLU A 344 16.04 12.69 13.62
N SER A 345 14.96 12.24 13.02
CA SER A 345 14.95 11.62 11.71
C SER A 345 14.20 12.50 10.71
N THR A 346 14.48 12.35 9.43
CA THR A 346 13.84 13.10 8.35
C THR A 346 13.03 12.15 7.46
N MET A 347 11.74 12.44 7.32
CA MET A 347 10.84 11.75 6.38
C MET A 347 10.55 12.66 5.19
N ILE A 348 10.84 12.19 3.98
CA ILE A 348 10.68 12.95 2.74
C ILE A 348 9.53 12.33 1.93
N THR A 349 8.51 13.14 1.62
CA THR A 349 7.31 12.70 0.89
C THR A 349 6.95 13.71 -0.19
N ASP A 350 5.99 13.37 -1.06
CA ASP A 350 5.38 14.36 -1.95
C ASP A 350 4.31 15.20 -1.24
N GLY A 351 3.72 16.17 -1.96
CA GLY A 351 2.72 17.07 -1.40
C GLY A 351 1.39 16.41 -1.04
N ALA A 352 1.10 15.21 -1.57
CA ALA A 352 -0.15 14.49 -1.27
C ALA A 352 -0.19 13.94 0.16
N TYR A 353 0.97 13.77 0.78
CA TYR A 353 1.11 13.34 2.19
C TYR A 353 0.97 14.51 3.17
N SER A 354 0.96 15.76 2.69
CA SER A 354 0.94 16.93 3.55
C SER A 354 -0.39 17.08 4.32
N GLY A 355 -0.31 17.57 5.54
CA GLY A 355 -1.44 17.90 6.40
C GLY A 355 -0.95 18.36 7.76
N LYS A 356 -1.68 19.27 8.41
CA LYS A 356 -1.29 19.76 9.72
C LYS A 356 -1.19 18.60 10.72
N GLU A 357 -2.17 17.72 10.73
CA GLU A 357 -2.21 16.53 11.60
C GLU A 357 -0.96 15.64 11.42
N ASN A 358 -0.55 15.39 10.17
CA ASN A 358 0.65 14.60 9.89
C ASN A 358 1.93 15.31 10.34
N HIS A 359 2.02 16.63 10.19
CA HIS A 359 3.17 17.40 10.68
C HIS A 359 3.23 17.40 12.20
N ASP A 360 2.10 17.58 12.89
CA ASP A 360 2.01 17.58 14.35
C ASP A 360 2.42 16.17 14.87
N LEU A 361 1.86 15.11 14.30
CA LEU A 361 2.16 13.72 14.67
C LEU A 361 3.62 13.35 14.41
N ALA A 362 4.20 13.79 13.29
CA ALA A 362 5.61 13.56 12.98
C ALA A 362 6.51 14.26 14.01
N ALA A 363 6.18 15.51 14.38
CA ALA A 363 6.92 16.25 15.39
C ALA A 363 6.85 15.57 16.78
N GLU A 364 5.70 15.01 17.17
CA GLU A 364 5.54 14.22 18.40
C GLU A 364 6.44 12.99 18.42
N LYS A 365 6.80 12.44 17.23
CA LYS A 365 7.69 11.28 17.09
C LYS A 365 9.17 11.66 16.90
N ASN A 366 9.52 12.94 16.98
CA ASN A 366 10.85 13.49 16.66
C ASN A 366 11.26 13.24 15.20
N ILE A 367 10.29 13.38 14.29
CA ILE A 367 10.45 13.21 12.84
C ILE A 367 10.24 14.56 12.15
N ARG A 368 11.24 15.01 11.41
CA ARG A 368 11.13 16.18 10.53
C ARG A 368 10.46 15.77 9.22
N LEU A 369 9.17 16.08 9.06
CA LEU A 369 8.43 15.80 7.84
C LEU A 369 8.70 16.88 6.78
N ILE A 370 9.19 16.47 5.60
CA ILE A 370 9.49 17.35 4.46
C ILE A 370 8.65 16.91 3.26
N ASN A 371 7.74 17.80 2.85
CA ASN A 371 6.98 17.59 1.62
C ASN A 371 7.69 18.31 0.47
N THR A 372 7.91 17.60 -0.66
CA THR A 372 8.65 18.14 -1.81
C THR A 372 7.82 19.05 -2.71
N ASP A 373 6.50 19.03 -2.56
CA ASP A 373 5.57 19.88 -3.30
C ASP A 373 4.63 20.63 -2.37
N LEU A 374 4.19 21.80 -2.80
CA LEU A 374 3.13 22.56 -2.16
C LEU A 374 1.82 22.38 -2.92
N SER A 375 0.85 21.69 -2.34
CA SER A 375 -0.49 21.58 -2.92
C SER A 375 -1.21 22.94 -2.91
N GLY A 376 -1.90 23.31 -3.99
CA GLY A 376 -2.73 24.49 -4.08
C GLY A 376 -2.05 25.70 -4.74
N LYS A 377 -2.64 26.90 -4.58
CA LYS A 377 -2.19 28.13 -5.25
C LYS A 377 -0.80 28.57 -4.77
N PRO A 378 0.05 29.10 -5.67
CA PRO A 378 1.33 29.69 -5.27
C PRO A 378 1.16 30.76 -4.21
N ILE A 379 2.11 30.79 -3.26
CA ILE A 379 2.13 31.75 -2.16
C ILE A 379 3.40 32.60 -2.26
N ASP A 380 3.33 33.86 -1.85
CA ASP A 380 4.53 34.68 -1.78
C ASP A 380 5.30 34.36 -0.50
N ASP A 381 6.61 34.15 -0.63
CA ASP A 381 7.47 33.76 0.49
C ASP A 381 7.65 34.88 1.54
N ILE A 382 7.29 36.14 1.20
CA ILE A 382 7.30 37.28 2.15
C ILE A 382 6.39 37.03 3.35
N LEU A 383 5.35 36.18 3.19
CA LEU A 383 4.45 35.86 4.30
C LEU A 383 5.14 35.05 5.42
N ALA A 384 6.31 34.47 5.17
CA ALA A 384 7.13 33.83 6.18
C ALA A 384 7.74 34.80 7.19
N ASP A 385 7.84 36.09 6.85
CA ASP A 385 8.44 37.12 7.70
C ASP A 385 7.43 37.79 8.64
N PHE A 386 6.17 37.41 8.59
CA PHE A 386 5.22 37.82 9.63
C PHE A 386 5.56 37.11 10.93
N VAL A 387 5.65 37.89 12.01
CA VAL A 387 5.91 37.37 13.34
C VAL A 387 4.58 37.21 14.08
N PHE A 388 4.30 35.99 14.51
CA PHE A 388 3.18 35.64 15.36
C PHE A 388 3.63 35.58 16.82
N ASN A 389 2.69 35.76 17.78
CA ASN A 389 2.95 35.46 19.18
C ASN A 389 3.20 33.93 19.36
N GLU A 390 3.75 33.52 20.52
CA GLU A 390 4.12 32.12 20.81
C GLU A 390 2.98 31.11 20.60
N ILE A 391 1.73 31.55 20.84
CA ILE A 391 0.54 30.70 20.72
C ILE A 391 -0.03 30.71 19.29
N GLY A 392 0.50 31.55 18.38
CA GLY A 392 -0.01 31.67 17.02
C GLY A 392 -1.39 32.32 16.88
N THR A 393 -1.85 33.07 17.89
CA THR A 393 -3.18 33.67 17.95
C THR A 393 -3.23 35.14 17.53
N LYS A 394 -2.08 35.78 17.34
CA LYS A 394 -1.97 37.20 16.97
C LYS A 394 -0.71 37.45 16.17
N VAL A 395 -0.80 38.31 15.16
CA VAL A 395 0.36 38.87 14.47
C VAL A 395 0.95 39.99 15.31
N VAL A 396 2.25 39.91 15.59
CA VAL A 396 3.00 40.88 16.40
C VAL A 396 3.75 41.88 15.52
N ARG A 397 4.28 41.42 14.37
CA ARG A 397 5.09 42.26 13.46
C ARG A 397 4.93 41.86 12.03
N CYS A 398 4.91 42.83 11.11
CA CYS A 398 4.92 42.58 9.66
C CYS A 398 6.37 42.41 9.10
N PRO A 399 6.55 41.97 7.84
CA PRO A 399 7.86 41.82 7.22
C PRO A 399 8.73 43.05 7.17
N ALA A 400 8.12 44.26 7.19
CA ALA A 400 8.86 45.53 7.24
C ALA A 400 9.14 46.00 8.68
N GLY A 401 8.86 45.18 9.69
CA GLY A 401 9.13 45.47 11.10
C GLY A 401 8.05 46.28 11.83
N TYR A 402 6.94 46.63 11.19
CA TYR A 402 5.90 47.44 11.83
C TYR A 402 4.99 46.58 12.71
N GLU A 403 4.60 47.13 13.86
CA GLU A 403 3.61 46.54 14.73
C GLU A 403 2.19 46.87 14.22
N PRO A 404 1.24 45.93 14.28
CA PRO A 404 -0.11 46.19 13.86
C PRO A 404 -0.86 47.08 14.83
N LYS A 405 -1.68 48.00 14.30
CA LYS A 405 -2.61 48.82 15.06
C LYS A 405 -3.75 47.98 15.66
N SER A 406 -4.18 46.97 14.91
CA SER A 406 -5.16 45.99 15.38
C SER A 406 -4.97 44.66 14.61
N CYS A 407 -5.30 43.58 15.30
CA CYS A 407 -5.27 42.23 14.70
C CYS A 407 -6.60 41.53 15.07
N GLY A 408 -7.48 41.38 14.10
CA GLY A 408 -8.76 40.70 14.23
C GLY A 408 -8.69 39.30 13.67
N TYR A 409 -9.29 38.34 14.35
CA TYR A 409 -9.39 36.95 13.89
C TYR A 409 -10.75 36.70 13.25
N THR A 410 -10.78 36.14 12.03
CA THR A 410 -12.01 35.80 11.34
C THR A 410 -12.15 34.29 11.19
N GLY A 411 -13.09 33.76 11.98
CA GLY A 411 -13.66 32.44 11.82
C GLY A 411 -12.77 31.24 12.20
N SER A 412 -13.37 30.28 12.84
CA SER A 412 -12.73 29.06 13.32
C SER A 412 -12.22 28.14 12.18
N LYS A 413 -12.81 28.21 10.97
CA LYS A 413 -12.44 27.35 9.83
C LYS A 413 -11.24 27.84 9.02
N SER A 414 -10.98 29.15 8.93
CA SER A 414 -9.92 29.70 8.06
C SER A 414 -8.67 30.12 8.81
N GLN A 415 -8.71 30.25 10.14
CA GLN A 415 -7.62 30.78 10.98
C GLN A 415 -6.94 32.01 10.34
N GLN A 416 -7.74 32.91 9.77
CA GLN A 416 -7.26 34.11 9.09
C GLN A 416 -7.26 35.28 10.07
N PHE A 417 -6.18 36.08 9.98
CA PHE A 417 -6.02 37.31 10.73
C PHE A 417 -6.16 38.48 9.76
N HIS A 418 -7.04 39.41 10.08
CA HIS A 418 -7.09 40.73 9.45
C HIS A 418 -6.24 41.68 10.27
N VAL A 419 -5.10 42.03 9.75
CA VAL A 419 -4.10 42.86 10.43
C VAL A 419 -4.14 44.25 9.86
N SER A 420 -4.39 45.27 10.71
CA SER A 420 -4.44 46.68 10.31
C SER A 420 -3.17 47.40 10.75
N PHE A 421 -2.66 48.24 9.83
CA PHE A 421 -1.49 49.09 10.04
C PHE A 421 -1.85 50.55 9.77
N GLN A 422 -0.97 51.50 10.13
CA GLN A 422 -1.12 52.88 9.71
C GLN A 422 -1.04 52.95 8.17
N ARG A 423 -1.86 53.83 7.59
CA ARG A 423 -1.98 53.89 6.12
C ARG A 423 -0.62 54.06 5.42
N ASP A 424 0.18 55.01 5.93
CA ASP A 424 1.44 55.41 5.29
C ASP A 424 2.54 54.35 5.39
N GLN A 425 2.48 53.49 6.44
CA GLN A 425 3.40 52.37 6.63
C GLN A 425 3.32 51.37 5.45
N CYS A 426 2.12 51.02 5.00
CA CYS A 426 1.95 50.12 3.87
C CYS A 426 1.94 50.83 2.55
N ALA A 427 1.45 52.08 2.48
CA ALA A 427 1.39 52.84 1.23
C ALA A 427 2.80 53.04 0.61
N ASN A 428 3.80 53.30 1.43
CA ASN A 428 5.19 53.54 1.07
C ASN A 428 6.10 52.31 1.23
N CYS A 429 5.53 51.13 1.55
CA CYS A 429 6.29 49.93 1.81
C CYS A 429 6.71 49.22 0.50
N PRO A 430 7.99 48.85 0.32
CA PRO A 430 8.45 48.10 -0.85
C PRO A 430 7.78 46.74 -0.99
N ASN A 431 7.32 46.17 0.12
CA ASN A 431 6.67 44.85 0.17
C ASN A 431 5.13 44.89 0.00
N LYS A 432 4.57 46.05 -0.32
CA LYS A 432 3.12 46.29 -0.42
C LYS A 432 2.39 45.27 -1.28
N ASP A 433 2.90 45.07 -2.51
CA ASP A 433 2.28 44.18 -3.50
C ASP A 433 2.47 42.69 -3.12
N ARG A 434 3.61 42.34 -2.60
CA ARG A 434 3.92 40.98 -2.10
C ARG A 434 3.06 40.60 -0.90
N CYS A 435 2.85 41.52 0.05
CA CYS A 435 1.93 41.35 1.18
C CYS A 435 0.46 41.40 0.76
N LYS A 436 0.15 41.82 -0.48
CA LYS A 436 -1.20 42.11 -0.96
C LYS A 436 -1.95 43.08 -0.03
N ALA A 437 -1.24 44.11 0.42
CA ALA A 437 -1.79 45.12 1.34
C ALA A 437 -2.87 45.94 0.67
N LYS A 438 -4.04 46.02 1.29
CA LYS A 438 -5.15 46.89 0.88
C LYS A 438 -5.05 48.23 1.55
N ILE A 439 -4.94 49.33 0.79
CA ILE A 439 -4.82 50.67 1.29
C ILE A 439 -6.23 51.32 1.35
N HIS A 440 -6.68 51.66 2.54
CA HIS A 440 -7.95 52.32 2.80
C HIS A 440 -7.71 53.80 3.17
N LYS A 441 -8.78 54.55 3.32
CA LYS A 441 -8.68 56.04 3.61
C LYS A 441 -7.92 56.36 4.91
N ARG A 442 -8.04 55.54 5.95
CA ARG A 442 -7.46 55.80 7.28
C ARG A 442 -6.44 54.71 7.73
N VAL A 443 -6.51 53.53 7.22
CA VAL A 443 -5.69 52.39 7.61
C VAL A 443 -5.31 51.58 6.38
N SER A 444 -4.31 50.73 6.52
CA SER A 444 -3.99 49.67 5.54
C SER A 444 -4.26 48.30 6.19
N SER A 445 -4.67 47.32 5.42
CA SER A 445 -4.96 45.99 5.94
C SER A 445 -4.26 44.90 5.13
N VAL A 446 -3.82 43.86 5.82
CA VAL A 446 -3.26 42.64 5.27
C VAL A 446 -4.01 41.44 5.86
N THR A 447 -4.32 40.46 5.02
CA THR A 447 -4.90 39.21 5.50
C THR A 447 -3.83 38.12 5.47
N VAL A 448 -3.54 37.51 6.60
CA VAL A 448 -2.57 36.43 6.74
C VAL A 448 -3.16 35.33 7.63
N SER A 449 -2.82 34.08 7.36
CA SER A 449 -3.18 32.94 8.21
C SER A 449 -1.94 32.20 8.66
N VAL A 450 -2.01 31.47 9.78
CA VAL A 450 -0.92 30.58 10.21
C VAL A 450 -0.57 29.61 9.09
N LYS A 451 -1.58 29.03 8.44
CA LYS A 451 -1.38 28.14 7.29
C LYS A 451 -0.62 28.81 6.13
N SER A 452 -0.94 30.08 5.80
CA SER A 452 -0.22 30.81 4.74
C SER A 452 1.22 31.13 5.15
N HIS A 453 1.45 31.43 6.40
CA HIS A 453 2.77 31.68 6.97
C HIS A 453 3.65 30.42 6.92
N GLU A 454 3.16 29.27 7.40
CA GLU A 454 3.90 28.00 7.35
C GLU A 454 4.19 27.57 5.89
N ARG A 455 3.22 27.71 4.99
CA ARG A 455 3.45 27.45 3.57
C ARG A 455 4.50 28.38 2.95
N ALA A 456 4.55 29.64 3.35
CA ALA A 456 5.58 30.59 2.89
C ALA A 456 6.97 30.21 3.42
N LYS A 457 7.09 29.74 4.67
CA LYS A 457 8.34 29.18 5.20
C LYS A 457 8.78 27.96 4.40
N GLN A 458 7.87 27.04 4.09
CA GLN A 458 8.17 25.88 3.27
C GLN A 458 8.60 26.30 1.85
N GLN A 459 7.91 27.27 1.21
CA GLN A 459 8.28 27.81 -0.09
C GLN A 459 9.72 28.38 -0.08
N ARG A 460 10.11 29.07 0.98
CA ARG A 460 11.46 29.60 1.15
C ARG A 460 12.49 28.49 1.35
N PHE A 461 12.19 27.51 2.16
CA PHE A 461 13.02 26.34 2.37
C PHE A 461 13.27 25.57 1.06
N MET A 462 12.24 25.45 0.19
CA MET A 462 12.36 24.82 -1.13
C MET A 462 13.36 25.50 -2.07
N GLY A 463 13.71 26.78 -1.82
CA GLY A 463 14.75 27.50 -2.54
C GLY A 463 16.18 27.17 -2.10
N THR A 464 16.39 26.47 -0.99
CA THR A 464 17.70 26.18 -0.39
C THR A 464 18.42 25.04 -1.09
N GLU A 465 19.74 24.97 -0.90
CA GLU A 465 20.56 23.85 -1.39
C GLU A 465 20.26 22.56 -0.61
N GLU A 466 20.01 22.66 0.70
CA GLU A 466 19.59 21.54 1.53
C GLU A 466 18.35 20.86 0.93
N PHE A 467 17.31 21.64 0.64
CA PHE A 467 16.10 21.11 0.03
C PHE A 467 16.37 20.43 -1.32
N ARG A 468 17.20 21.04 -2.18
CA ARG A 468 17.55 20.45 -3.48
C ARG A 468 18.20 19.07 -3.34
N ASN A 469 19.02 18.89 -2.32
CA ASN A 469 19.66 17.60 -2.03
C ASN A 469 18.65 16.58 -1.49
N LEU A 470 17.74 16.98 -0.61
CA LEU A 470 16.63 16.14 -0.12
C LEU A 470 15.68 15.75 -1.25
N PHE A 471 15.38 16.69 -2.15
CA PHE A 471 14.55 16.43 -3.34
C PHE A 471 15.17 15.36 -4.25
N LYS A 472 16.50 15.37 -4.45
CA LYS A 472 17.19 14.31 -5.20
C LYS A 472 17.05 12.94 -4.53
N ILE A 473 17.08 12.89 -3.19
CA ILE A 473 16.86 11.64 -2.44
C ILE A 473 15.43 11.13 -2.69
N ARG A 474 14.42 12.01 -2.63
CA ARG A 474 13.02 11.65 -2.89
C ARG A 474 12.83 11.08 -4.29
N ASN A 475 13.42 11.69 -5.31
CA ASN A 475 13.27 11.23 -6.70
C ASN A 475 13.74 9.78 -6.90
N GLY A 476 14.67 9.30 -6.10
CA GLY A 476 15.11 7.91 -6.15
C GLY A 476 14.01 6.88 -5.82
N VAL A 477 12.96 7.26 -5.09
CA VAL A 477 11.84 6.35 -4.78
C VAL A 477 11.01 6.00 -6.03
N GLU A 478 10.98 6.85 -7.04
CA GLU A 478 10.20 6.64 -8.27
C GLU A 478 10.65 5.42 -9.07
N THR A 479 11.86 4.92 -8.79
CA THR A 479 12.36 3.67 -9.40
C THR A 479 11.68 2.42 -8.84
N LEU A 480 11.21 2.45 -7.59
CA LEU A 480 10.62 1.28 -6.91
C LEU A 480 9.33 0.76 -7.58
N PRO A 481 8.34 1.60 -7.93
CA PRO A 481 7.16 1.13 -8.64
C PRO A 481 7.51 0.42 -9.95
N SER A 482 8.50 0.94 -10.68
CA SER A 482 8.97 0.32 -11.93
C SER A 482 9.62 -1.05 -11.69
N LEU A 483 10.47 -1.16 -10.66
CA LEU A 483 11.10 -2.42 -10.28
C LEU A 483 10.07 -3.46 -9.84
N LEU A 484 9.16 -3.08 -8.94
CA LEU A 484 8.13 -3.99 -8.44
C LEU A 484 7.21 -4.49 -9.57
N ARG A 485 6.84 -3.64 -10.52
CA ARG A 485 6.03 -4.05 -11.67
C ARG A 485 6.78 -4.93 -12.66
N ARG A 486 8.00 -4.56 -13.03
CA ARG A 486 8.74 -5.22 -14.11
C ARG A 486 9.46 -6.49 -13.67
N GLN A 487 10.07 -6.48 -12.50
CA GLN A 487 10.88 -7.61 -12.02
C GLN A 487 10.08 -8.55 -11.10
N TYR A 488 9.19 -7.99 -10.28
CA TYR A 488 8.43 -8.76 -9.29
C TYR A 488 6.95 -8.93 -9.65
N HIS A 489 6.53 -8.45 -10.83
CA HIS A 489 5.17 -8.62 -11.35
C HIS A 489 4.06 -8.22 -10.36
N ALA A 490 4.24 -7.06 -9.66
CA ALA A 490 3.29 -6.61 -8.66
C ALA A 490 1.86 -6.37 -9.21
N ASP A 491 1.73 -5.99 -10.50
CA ASP A 491 0.44 -5.84 -11.19
C ASP A 491 -0.13 -7.16 -11.77
N ARG A 492 0.51 -8.30 -11.50
CA ARG A 492 0.11 -9.62 -12.03
C ARG A 492 0.13 -10.70 -10.94
N MET A 493 -0.25 -10.32 -9.73
CA MET A 493 -0.30 -11.28 -8.63
C MET A 493 -1.37 -12.35 -8.91
N PRO A 494 -1.08 -13.64 -8.62
CA PRO A 494 -1.99 -14.75 -8.95
C PRO A 494 -3.15 -14.89 -7.94
N VAL A 495 -3.44 -13.84 -7.17
CA VAL A 495 -4.42 -13.84 -6.08
C VAL A 495 -5.40 -12.68 -6.21
N ARG A 496 -6.52 -12.78 -5.51
CA ARG A 496 -7.57 -11.78 -5.38
C ARG A 496 -7.88 -11.57 -3.91
N GLY A 497 -8.41 -10.39 -3.57
CA GLY A 497 -8.70 -9.98 -2.21
C GLY A 497 -7.54 -9.26 -1.53
N LEU A 498 -7.89 -8.34 -0.64
CA LEU A 498 -6.95 -7.44 0.05
C LEU A 498 -5.89 -8.21 0.84
N ILE A 499 -6.31 -9.12 1.71
CA ILE A 499 -5.43 -9.91 2.59
C ILE A 499 -4.42 -10.74 1.79
N ARG A 500 -4.91 -11.44 0.76
CA ARG A 500 -4.03 -12.27 -0.08
C ARG A 500 -3.06 -11.41 -0.89
N GLY A 501 -3.54 -10.29 -1.43
CA GLY A 501 -2.72 -9.32 -2.15
C GLY A 501 -1.62 -8.76 -1.26
N ARG A 502 -1.95 -8.35 -0.03
CA ARG A 502 -1.01 -7.83 0.98
C ARG A 502 0.10 -8.83 1.28
N PHE A 503 -0.26 -10.08 1.54
CA PHE A 503 0.70 -11.14 1.80
C PHE A 503 1.69 -11.36 0.64
N PHE A 504 1.17 -11.50 -0.59
CA PHE A 504 2.04 -11.67 -1.78
C PHE A 504 2.92 -10.44 -2.02
N PHE A 505 2.39 -9.26 -1.78
CA PHE A 505 3.16 -8.04 -1.89
C PHE A 505 4.30 -7.99 -0.87
N GLY A 506 4.07 -8.41 0.38
CA GLY A 506 5.10 -8.55 1.40
C GLY A 506 6.25 -9.47 0.98
N CYS A 507 5.94 -10.63 0.38
CA CYS A 507 6.98 -11.53 -0.15
C CYS A 507 7.83 -10.85 -1.24
N LYS A 508 7.22 -10.03 -2.11
CA LYS A 508 7.94 -9.26 -3.14
C LYS A 508 8.85 -8.18 -2.54
N ILE A 509 8.41 -7.53 -1.46
CA ILE A 509 9.24 -6.59 -0.70
C ILE A 509 10.45 -7.31 -0.09
N GLY A 510 10.26 -8.47 0.52
CA GLY A 510 11.36 -9.30 1.04
C GLY A 510 12.38 -9.67 -0.05
N ALA A 511 11.89 -10.07 -1.22
CA ALA A 511 12.72 -10.41 -2.38
C ALA A 511 13.49 -9.20 -2.92
N LEU A 512 12.86 -8.04 -3.02
CA LEU A 512 13.51 -6.80 -3.46
C LEU A 512 14.60 -6.36 -2.47
N ASN A 513 14.33 -6.39 -1.17
CA ASN A 513 15.29 -6.05 -0.13
C ASN A 513 16.50 -7.02 -0.14
N PHE A 514 16.26 -8.32 -0.30
CA PHE A 514 17.33 -9.28 -0.50
C PHE A 514 18.19 -8.93 -1.73
N LYS A 515 17.58 -8.58 -2.85
CA LYS A 515 18.32 -8.20 -4.06
C LYS A 515 19.21 -6.97 -3.83
N LYS A 516 18.74 -6.00 -3.06
CA LYS A 516 19.52 -4.81 -2.68
C LYS A 516 20.73 -5.19 -1.82
N LEU A 517 20.54 -6.03 -0.79
CA LEU A 517 21.62 -6.56 0.04
C LEU A 517 22.64 -7.34 -0.79
N PHE A 518 22.17 -8.23 -1.65
CA PHE A 518 23.05 -9.03 -2.50
C PHE A 518 23.87 -8.18 -3.47
N THR A 519 23.30 -7.12 -4.01
CA THR A 519 24.00 -6.15 -4.85
C THR A 519 25.07 -5.40 -4.03
N TYR A 520 24.75 -4.98 -2.82
CA TYR A 520 25.70 -4.35 -1.90
C TYR A 520 26.86 -5.27 -1.54
N ARG A 521 26.57 -6.53 -1.17
CA ARG A 521 27.59 -7.56 -0.84
C ARG A 521 28.55 -7.83 -2.01
N LYS A 522 28.11 -7.65 -3.24
CA LYS A 522 28.94 -7.75 -4.44
C LYS A 522 29.75 -6.49 -4.76
N GLY A 523 29.65 -5.45 -3.96
CA GLY A 523 30.29 -4.16 -4.21
C GLY A 523 29.75 -3.41 -5.43
N LEU A 524 28.52 -3.76 -5.90
CA LEU A 524 27.89 -3.19 -7.10
C LEU A 524 26.91 -2.03 -6.77
N GLY A 525 26.66 -1.78 -5.49
CA GLY A 525 25.69 -0.77 -5.05
C GLY A 525 26.39 0.47 -4.51
N HIS A 526 26.48 1.53 -5.31
CA HIS A 526 26.87 2.85 -4.82
C HIS A 526 25.75 3.84 -5.13
N TYR A 527 25.27 4.56 -4.12
CA TYR A 527 24.53 5.79 -4.33
C TYR A 527 25.51 6.88 -4.76
N ALA A 528 25.08 7.69 -5.73
CA ALA A 528 25.84 8.90 -6.08
C ALA A 528 26.09 9.73 -4.81
N GLN A 529 27.27 10.31 -4.68
CA GLN A 529 27.64 11.12 -3.53
C GLN A 529 26.61 12.24 -3.35
N ASN A 530 25.81 12.12 -2.29
CA ASN A 530 24.85 13.16 -1.89
C ASN A 530 25.32 13.65 -0.51
N PRO A 531 25.60 14.96 -0.35
CA PRO A 531 26.16 15.49 0.91
C PRO A 531 25.23 15.32 2.12
N VAL A 532 23.93 15.09 1.90
CA VAL A 532 22.98 14.82 2.99
C VAL A 532 23.10 13.39 3.51
N LEU A 533 23.69 12.48 2.72
CA LEU A 533 23.90 11.07 3.07
C LEU A 533 25.32 10.76 3.57
N ALA A 534 26.19 11.78 3.59
CA ALA A 534 27.62 11.62 3.96
C ALA A 534 27.84 11.41 5.47
#